data_136470902cff2fe5ee44717af9f315ff
#
_entry.id   136470902cff2fe5ee44717af9f315ff
#
_cell.length_a   1.000
_cell.length_b   1.000
_cell.length_c   1.000
_cell.angle_alpha   90.00
_cell.angle_beta   90.00
_cell.angle_gamma   90.00
#
_symmetry.space_group_name_H-M   'P 1'
#
loop_
_entity.id
_entity.type
_entity.pdbx_description
1 polymer ?
#
loop_
_entity_poly.entity_id
_entity_poly.type
_entity_poly.pdbx_seq_one_letter_code
_entity_poly.pdbx_strand_id
1 'polypeptide(L)'
;MKISLGKKELLLTVLTLSAVLLCGLYLTYNTYGNFQFAWMLRGKKVAAFILVALATGMATVSFQTLTQNQFLTPNILGLDSLYVLIQTLLFFIVGGVKMLSQEQTSTFLISIFLMALLSLVLAKLLLQRRQNDLFILLMLGMIFGTLFSSTSNFLQVMMDPNEYDLLQGRLFASFGNINTTHLGLAAGIILLGSVILFAANRYLDVLHLGGDQATNLGISLNKFQILILFLVSLLTGTATALVGPITFLGFIVANISYQLMSTYRHSYLFPTAILLGIIFLVGSQFLVEQVFHLKTTVSVVTQFVGGLYFIWKIIYERRRQK
;
A
#
# COMPACT_ATOMS: atom_id res chain seq x y z
N MET A 1 26.25 2.92 11.69
CA MET A 1 26.76 1.66 12.29
C MET A 1 26.33 0.51 11.36
N LYS A 2 27.25 -0.14 10.62
CA LYS A 2 26.90 -1.26 9.72
C LYS A 2 26.58 -2.50 10.56
N ILE A 3 25.34 -2.97 10.47
CA ILE A 3 24.93 -4.22 11.13
C ILE A 3 25.61 -5.38 10.40
N SER A 4 26.26 -6.29 11.14
CA SER A 4 26.90 -7.49 10.57
C SER A 4 25.85 -8.40 9.88
N LEU A 5 26.27 -9.16 8.85
CA LEU A 5 25.38 -10.05 8.09
C LEU A 5 24.55 -10.97 9.01
N GLY A 6 25.18 -11.64 9.98
CA GLY A 6 24.47 -12.51 10.93
C GLY A 6 23.43 -11.80 11.81
N LYS A 7 23.62 -10.49 12.10
CA LYS A 7 22.59 -9.71 12.84
C LYS A 7 21.37 -9.39 11.99
N LYS A 8 21.53 -9.22 10.67
CA LYS A 8 20.39 -8.97 9.76
C LYS A 8 19.53 -10.23 9.60
N GLU A 9 20.17 -11.37 9.46
CA GLU A 9 19.48 -12.67 9.40
C GLU A 9 18.74 -12.97 10.71
N LEU A 10 19.38 -12.73 11.84
CA LEU A 10 18.74 -12.87 13.16
C LEU A 10 17.53 -11.95 13.29
N LEU A 11 17.61 -10.71 12.79
CA LEU A 11 16.51 -9.75 12.84
C LEU A 11 15.34 -10.19 11.96
N LEU A 12 15.60 -10.74 10.76
CA LEU A 12 14.60 -11.33 9.89
C LEU A 12 13.93 -12.54 10.55
N THR A 13 14.69 -13.43 11.19
CA THR A 13 14.12 -14.60 11.88
C THR A 13 13.23 -14.17 13.05
N VAL A 14 13.64 -13.18 13.85
CA VAL A 14 12.83 -12.63 14.94
C VAL A 14 11.53 -12.00 14.40
N LEU A 15 11.61 -11.21 13.33
CA LEU A 15 10.41 -10.63 12.71
C LEU A 15 9.49 -11.71 12.13
N THR A 16 10.04 -12.76 11.51
CA THR A 16 9.24 -13.87 10.99
C THR A 16 8.54 -14.61 12.11
N LEU A 17 9.24 -14.93 13.19
CA LEU A 17 8.65 -15.58 14.37
C LEU A 17 7.56 -14.72 15.00
N SER A 18 7.78 -13.41 15.13
CA SER A 18 6.78 -12.48 15.68
C SER A 18 5.54 -12.36 14.78
N ALA A 19 5.71 -12.32 13.45
CA ALA A 19 4.60 -12.29 12.52
C ALA A 19 3.77 -13.58 12.58
N VAL A 20 4.43 -14.74 12.59
CA VAL A 20 3.75 -16.06 12.71
C VAL A 20 3.02 -16.17 14.05
N LEU A 21 3.66 -15.77 15.14
CA LEU A 21 3.05 -15.80 16.47
C LEU A 21 1.82 -14.90 16.55
N LEU A 22 1.90 -13.67 16.03
CA LEU A 22 0.76 -12.74 16.01
C LEU A 22 -0.39 -13.26 15.13
N CYS A 23 -0.09 -13.82 13.95
CA CYS A 23 -1.10 -14.46 13.11
C CYS A 23 -1.74 -15.65 13.83
N GLY A 24 -0.95 -16.49 14.50
CA GLY A 24 -1.44 -17.60 15.30
C GLY A 24 -2.35 -17.14 16.45
N LEU A 25 -1.93 -16.13 17.20
CA LEU A 25 -2.74 -15.53 18.25
C LEU A 25 -4.06 -14.95 17.69
N TYR A 26 -4.00 -14.22 16.57
CA TYR A 26 -5.20 -13.67 15.93
C TYR A 26 -6.20 -14.76 15.52
N LEU A 27 -5.71 -15.89 15.00
CA LEU A 27 -6.55 -17.01 14.58
C LEU A 27 -7.18 -17.78 15.75
N THR A 28 -6.48 -17.88 16.88
CA THR A 28 -6.88 -18.73 18.01
C THR A 28 -7.57 -17.98 19.16
N TYR A 29 -7.33 -16.67 19.29
CA TYR A 29 -7.84 -15.89 20.40
C TYR A 29 -9.38 -15.74 20.33
N ASN A 30 -10.07 -16.00 21.42
CA ASN A 30 -11.51 -15.76 21.60
C ASN A 30 -12.41 -16.32 20.48
N THR A 31 -12.33 -17.65 20.26
CA THR A 31 -13.07 -18.34 19.18
C THR A 31 -14.48 -18.78 19.60
N TYR A 32 -14.91 -18.47 20.85
CA TYR A 32 -16.23 -18.80 21.40
C TYR A 32 -16.66 -20.28 21.19
N GLY A 33 -15.71 -21.21 21.19
CA GLY A 33 -15.95 -22.66 21.07
C GLY A 33 -16.14 -23.15 19.62
N ASN A 34 -16.26 -22.30 18.63
CA ASN A 34 -16.38 -22.69 17.22
C ASN A 34 -15.11 -22.35 16.42
N PHE A 35 -14.08 -23.15 16.61
CA PHE A 35 -12.77 -22.95 16.01
C PHE A 35 -12.80 -23.00 14.47
N GLN A 36 -13.56 -23.93 13.89
CA GLN A 36 -13.61 -24.11 12.43
C GLN A 36 -14.22 -22.89 11.73
N PHE A 37 -15.29 -22.33 12.26
CA PHE A 37 -15.93 -21.14 11.73
C PHE A 37 -15.02 -19.89 11.87
N ALA A 38 -14.41 -19.73 13.05
CA ALA A 38 -13.46 -18.65 13.30
C ALA A 38 -12.26 -18.72 12.34
N TRP A 39 -11.72 -19.91 12.11
CA TRP A 39 -10.62 -20.14 11.16
C TRP A 39 -11.01 -19.78 9.74
N MET A 40 -12.20 -20.17 9.27
CA MET A 40 -12.68 -19.84 7.94
C MET A 40 -12.79 -18.33 7.71
N LEU A 41 -13.33 -17.57 8.67
CA LEU A 41 -13.49 -16.12 8.56
C LEU A 41 -12.16 -15.38 8.72
N ARG A 42 -11.40 -15.71 9.77
CA ARG A 42 -10.13 -15.02 10.09
C ARG A 42 -9.01 -15.42 9.13
N GLY A 43 -9.04 -16.63 8.57
CA GLY A 43 -8.08 -17.10 7.58
C GLY A 43 -8.09 -16.23 6.31
N LYS A 44 -9.28 -15.84 5.82
CA LYS A 44 -9.41 -14.91 4.70
C LYS A 44 -8.81 -13.53 5.03
N LYS A 45 -9.02 -13.04 6.24
CA LYS A 45 -8.45 -11.76 6.70
C LYS A 45 -6.92 -11.85 6.76
N VAL A 46 -6.37 -12.93 7.33
CA VAL A 46 -4.91 -13.13 7.39
C VAL A 46 -4.30 -13.21 5.99
N ALA A 47 -4.93 -13.91 5.06
CA ALA A 47 -4.48 -13.94 3.67
C ALA A 47 -4.46 -12.53 3.05
N ALA A 48 -5.50 -11.73 3.29
CA ALA A 48 -5.53 -10.34 2.82
C ALA A 48 -4.47 -9.47 3.51
N PHE A 49 -4.19 -9.63 4.81
CA PHE A 49 -3.11 -8.92 5.49
C PHE A 49 -1.75 -9.21 4.84
N ILE A 50 -1.48 -10.48 4.54
CA ILE A 50 -0.23 -10.88 3.88
C ILE A 50 -0.13 -10.25 2.49
N LEU A 51 -1.19 -10.30 1.69
CA LEU A 51 -1.21 -9.73 0.34
C LEU A 51 -1.05 -8.20 0.36
N VAL A 52 -1.77 -7.51 1.23
CA VAL A 52 -1.70 -6.06 1.36
C VAL A 52 -0.32 -5.62 1.88
N ALA A 53 0.23 -6.33 2.88
CA ALA A 53 1.57 -6.06 3.39
C ALA A 53 2.65 -6.27 2.31
N LEU A 54 2.52 -7.35 1.53
CA LEU A 54 3.41 -7.66 0.40
C LEU A 54 3.36 -6.54 -0.64
N ALA A 55 2.15 -6.19 -1.10
CA ALA A 55 1.96 -5.15 -2.11
C ALA A 55 2.45 -3.79 -1.64
N THR A 56 1.97 -3.32 -0.48
CA THR A 56 2.27 -1.98 0.04
C THR A 56 3.73 -1.84 0.45
N GLY A 57 4.30 -2.86 1.11
CA GLY A 57 5.71 -2.84 1.54
C GLY A 57 6.67 -2.77 0.36
N MET A 58 6.52 -3.66 -0.62
CA MET A 58 7.38 -3.68 -1.81
C MET A 58 7.18 -2.44 -2.68
N ALA A 59 5.93 -2.03 -2.92
CA ALA A 59 5.63 -0.84 -3.70
C ALA A 59 6.25 0.42 -3.08
N THR A 60 6.12 0.60 -1.76
CA THR A 60 6.63 1.81 -1.10
C THR A 60 8.15 1.85 -1.06
N VAL A 61 8.83 0.75 -0.74
CA VAL A 61 10.30 0.69 -0.75
C VAL A 61 10.84 0.98 -2.16
N SER A 62 10.21 0.38 -3.20
CA SER A 62 10.61 0.62 -4.60
C SER A 62 10.38 2.07 -5.02
N PHE A 63 9.25 2.67 -4.63
CA PHE A 63 8.92 4.05 -4.91
C PHE A 63 9.87 5.04 -4.22
N GLN A 64 10.21 4.79 -2.96
CA GLN A 64 11.18 5.59 -2.20
C GLN A 64 12.58 5.52 -2.82
N THR A 65 12.98 4.36 -3.32
CA THR A 65 14.24 4.21 -4.05
C THR A 65 14.20 4.96 -5.38
N LEU A 66 13.09 4.88 -6.11
CA LEU A 66 12.92 5.57 -7.38
C LEU A 66 12.98 7.10 -7.20
N THR A 67 12.29 7.61 -6.18
CA THR A 67 12.20 9.05 -5.88
C THR A 67 13.38 9.59 -5.08
N GLN A 68 14.32 8.72 -4.66
CA GLN A 68 15.43 9.07 -3.77
C GLN A 68 14.98 9.80 -2.49
N ASN A 69 13.73 9.52 -2.05
CA ASN A 69 13.13 10.21 -0.93
C ASN A 69 12.29 9.25 -0.07
N GLN A 70 12.72 9.04 1.17
CA GLN A 70 12.09 8.13 2.13
C GLN A 70 10.78 8.66 2.73
N PHE A 71 10.44 9.94 2.51
CA PHE A 71 9.19 10.52 2.99
C PHE A 71 8.03 10.31 2.02
N LEU A 72 8.31 9.91 0.78
CA LEU A 72 7.31 9.76 -0.25
C LEU A 72 6.71 8.35 -0.29
N THR A 73 5.42 8.29 -0.57
CA THR A 73 4.67 7.04 -0.76
C THR A 73 3.96 7.06 -2.11
N PRO A 74 3.62 5.91 -2.69
CA PRO A 74 2.90 5.84 -3.97
C PRO A 74 1.57 6.63 -3.99
N ASN A 75 0.93 6.81 -2.84
CA ASN A 75 -0.36 7.50 -2.72
C ASN A 75 -0.28 8.97 -3.15
N ILE A 76 0.91 9.58 -3.10
CA ILE A 76 1.18 10.94 -3.60
C ILE A 76 0.91 11.09 -5.10
N LEU A 77 0.92 9.98 -5.86
CA LEU A 77 0.53 9.97 -7.28
C LEU A 77 -0.98 10.18 -7.49
N GLY A 78 -1.76 10.34 -6.42
CA GLY A 78 -3.21 10.52 -6.49
C GLY A 78 -4.00 9.22 -6.67
N LEU A 79 -3.37 8.05 -6.47
CA LEU A 79 -4.01 6.75 -6.68
C LEU A 79 -5.21 6.54 -5.75
N ASP A 80 -5.09 6.90 -4.48
CA ASP A 80 -6.19 6.78 -3.51
C ASP A 80 -7.36 7.71 -3.88
N SER A 81 -7.05 8.95 -4.30
CA SER A 81 -8.07 9.91 -4.75
C SER A 81 -8.79 9.44 -6.03
N LEU A 82 -8.06 8.81 -6.94
CA LEU A 82 -8.66 8.20 -8.14
C LEU A 82 -9.57 7.03 -7.75
N TYR A 83 -9.17 6.18 -6.81
CA TYR A 83 -10.03 5.10 -6.32
C TYR A 83 -11.32 5.66 -5.72
N VAL A 84 -11.22 6.69 -4.88
CA VAL A 84 -12.38 7.37 -4.29
C VAL A 84 -13.30 7.92 -5.39
N LEU A 85 -12.74 8.56 -6.42
CA LEU A 85 -13.52 9.06 -7.56
C LEU A 85 -14.23 7.94 -8.32
N ILE A 86 -13.54 6.83 -8.60
CA ILE A 86 -14.13 5.67 -9.30
C ILE A 86 -15.31 5.13 -8.48
N GLN A 87 -15.13 4.91 -7.18
CA GLN A 87 -16.19 4.40 -6.32
C GLN A 87 -17.35 5.40 -6.23
N THR A 88 -17.08 6.70 -6.09
CA THR A 88 -18.11 7.74 -6.05
C THR A 88 -18.92 7.78 -7.35
N LEU A 89 -18.27 7.73 -8.51
CA LEU A 89 -18.94 7.67 -9.82
C LEU A 89 -19.82 6.44 -9.95
N LEU A 90 -19.32 5.28 -9.54
CA LEU A 90 -20.09 4.04 -9.61
C LEU A 90 -21.34 4.09 -8.71
N PHE A 91 -21.20 4.58 -7.48
CA PHE A 91 -22.35 4.75 -6.57
C PHE A 91 -23.34 5.79 -7.10
N PHE A 92 -22.85 6.89 -7.64
CA PHE A 92 -23.69 7.96 -8.19
C PHE A 92 -24.50 7.51 -9.43
N ILE A 93 -23.89 6.69 -10.32
CA ILE A 93 -24.54 6.28 -11.58
C ILE A 93 -25.39 5.02 -11.40
N VAL A 94 -24.88 4.02 -10.67
CA VAL A 94 -25.51 2.69 -10.56
C VAL A 94 -26.43 2.58 -9.34
N GLY A 95 -26.16 3.37 -8.29
CA GLY A 95 -26.81 3.32 -6.98
C GLY A 95 -26.10 2.34 -6.02
N GLY A 96 -25.93 2.76 -4.77
CA GLY A 96 -25.15 2.03 -3.76
C GLY A 96 -25.75 0.68 -3.40
N VAL A 97 -27.07 0.58 -3.30
CA VAL A 97 -27.77 -0.69 -2.99
C VAL A 97 -27.47 -1.75 -4.05
N LYS A 98 -27.50 -1.39 -5.34
CA LYS A 98 -27.15 -2.32 -6.44
C LYS A 98 -25.67 -2.67 -6.43
N MET A 99 -24.81 -1.70 -6.13
CA MET A 99 -23.35 -1.91 -6.05
C MET A 99 -22.96 -2.84 -4.90
N LEU A 100 -23.67 -2.79 -3.77
CA LEU A 100 -23.40 -3.66 -2.62
C LEU A 100 -24.00 -5.07 -2.80
N SER A 101 -25.16 -5.17 -3.45
CA SER A 101 -25.81 -6.46 -3.71
C SER A 101 -25.13 -7.29 -4.81
N GLN A 102 -24.47 -6.61 -5.74
CA GLN A 102 -23.73 -7.23 -6.84
C GLN A 102 -22.27 -6.78 -6.78
N GLU A 103 -21.46 -7.42 -5.91
CA GLU A 103 -20.00 -7.22 -5.94
C GLU A 103 -19.45 -7.72 -7.28
N GLN A 104 -19.46 -6.83 -8.28
CA GLN A 104 -19.02 -7.19 -9.62
C GLN A 104 -17.50 -7.23 -9.71
N THR A 105 -16.96 -8.37 -10.08
CA THR A 105 -15.53 -8.54 -10.38
C THR A 105 -15.05 -7.55 -11.44
N SER A 106 -15.92 -7.13 -12.35
CA SER A 106 -15.63 -6.11 -13.37
C SER A 106 -15.26 -4.75 -12.74
N THR A 107 -15.98 -4.29 -11.71
CA THR A 107 -15.67 -3.02 -11.05
C THR A 107 -14.34 -3.07 -10.31
N PHE A 108 -14.01 -4.21 -9.71
CA PHE A 108 -12.70 -4.46 -9.10
C PHE A 108 -11.57 -4.35 -10.11
N LEU A 109 -11.68 -5.06 -11.25
CA LEU A 109 -10.66 -5.04 -12.31
C LEU A 109 -10.56 -3.67 -12.99
N ILE A 110 -11.69 -2.98 -13.24
CA ILE A 110 -11.69 -1.62 -13.81
C ILE A 110 -10.97 -0.65 -12.88
N SER A 111 -11.20 -0.73 -11.57
CA SER A 111 -10.50 0.14 -10.61
C SER A 111 -8.98 -0.05 -10.68
N ILE A 112 -8.50 -1.30 -10.68
CA ILE A 112 -7.07 -1.61 -10.80
C ILE A 112 -6.51 -1.10 -12.13
N PHE A 113 -7.23 -1.37 -13.23
CA PHE A 113 -6.80 -0.95 -14.57
C PHE A 113 -6.68 0.58 -14.68
N LEU A 114 -7.68 1.33 -14.21
CA LEU A 114 -7.66 2.80 -14.25
C LEU A 114 -6.54 3.38 -13.39
N MET A 115 -6.29 2.81 -12.20
CA MET A 115 -5.17 3.25 -11.36
C MET A 115 -3.81 2.97 -12.01
N ALA A 116 -3.64 1.80 -12.62
CA ALA A 116 -2.41 1.47 -13.36
C ALA A 116 -2.24 2.35 -14.61
N LEU A 117 -3.34 2.62 -15.33
CA LEU A 117 -3.34 3.49 -16.51
C LEU A 117 -2.94 4.93 -16.15
N LEU A 118 -3.49 5.50 -15.07
CA LEU A 118 -3.11 6.83 -14.59
C LEU A 118 -1.60 6.90 -14.35
N SER A 119 -1.03 5.91 -13.70
CA SER A 119 0.40 5.86 -13.45
C SER A 119 1.23 5.84 -14.75
N LEU A 120 0.80 5.07 -15.74
CA LEU A 120 1.45 5.05 -17.06
C LEU A 120 1.36 6.41 -17.75
N VAL A 121 0.20 7.08 -17.66
CA VAL A 121 0.02 8.43 -18.22
C VAL A 121 0.97 9.42 -17.54
N LEU A 122 1.02 9.41 -16.19
CA LEU A 122 1.93 10.25 -15.42
C LEU A 122 3.40 9.96 -15.75
N ALA A 123 3.79 8.70 -15.85
CA ALA A 123 5.14 8.28 -16.23
C ALA A 123 5.49 8.76 -17.66
N LYS A 124 4.55 8.63 -18.61
CA LYS A 124 4.76 9.09 -20.00
C LYS A 124 4.90 10.61 -20.09
N LEU A 125 4.08 11.37 -19.36
CA LEU A 125 4.16 12.83 -19.29
C LEU A 125 5.51 13.29 -18.73
N LEU A 126 6.06 12.56 -17.76
CA LEU A 126 7.38 12.82 -17.19
C LEU A 126 8.50 12.66 -18.23
N LEU A 127 8.45 11.53 -18.98
CA LEU A 127 9.53 11.15 -19.89
C LEU A 127 9.58 11.95 -21.19
N GLN A 128 8.48 12.61 -21.58
CA GLN A 128 8.45 13.49 -22.74
C GLN A 128 9.26 14.79 -22.53
N ARG A 129 9.50 15.17 -21.28
CA ARG A 129 10.37 16.30 -20.95
C ARG A 129 11.78 15.78 -20.68
N ARG A 130 12.76 16.34 -21.38
CA ARG A 130 14.21 15.99 -21.38
C ARG A 130 14.92 16.02 -20.02
N GLN A 131 14.22 16.41 -18.97
CA GLN A 131 14.67 16.39 -17.58
C GLN A 131 13.87 15.33 -16.86
N ASN A 132 14.52 14.24 -16.43
CA ASN A 132 13.97 13.22 -15.52
C ASN A 132 13.65 13.82 -14.14
N ASP A 133 12.75 14.80 -14.10
CA ASP A 133 12.45 15.53 -12.89
C ASP A 133 11.29 14.85 -12.15
N LEU A 134 11.67 13.96 -11.25
CA LEU A 134 10.72 13.27 -10.35
C LEU A 134 9.89 14.26 -9.53
N PHE A 135 10.37 15.49 -9.32
CA PHE A 135 9.62 16.54 -8.66
C PHE A 135 8.36 16.94 -9.47
N ILE A 136 8.49 17.02 -10.79
CA ILE A 136 7.34 17.29 -11.69
C ILE A 136 6.32 16.16 -11.61
N LEU A 137 6.77 14.88 -11.53
CA LEU A 137 5.87 13.75 -11.35
C LEU A 137 5.05 13.88 -10.07
N LEU A 138 5.70 14.25 -8.98
CA LEU A 138 5.02 14.44 -7.68
C LEU A 138 4.04 15.61 -7.71
N MET A 139 4.43 16.73 -8.34
CA MET A 139 3.54 17.88 -8.53
C MET A 139 2.28 17.49 -9.34
N LEU A 140 2.47 16.80 -10.46
CA LEU A 140 1.36 16.35 -11.30
C LEU A 140 0.47 15.35 -10.51
N GLY A 141 1.07 14.42 -9.76
CA GLY A 141 0.33 13.50 -8.92
C GLY A 141 -0.55 14.22 -7.87
N MET A 142 0.00 15.24 -7.21
CA MET A 142 -0.74 16.05 -6.26
C MET A 142 -1.88 16.86 -6.93
N ILE A 143 -1.63 17.44 -8.11
CA ILE A 143 -2.64 18.18 -8.87
C ILE A 143 -3.79 17.25 -9.28
N PHE A 144 -3.49 16.09 -9.87
CA PHE A 144 -4.51 15.10 -10.23
C PHE A 144 -5.23 14.55 -9.01
N GLY A 145 -4.51 14.26 -7.93
CA GLY A 145 -5.09 13.82 -6.66
C GLY A 145 -6.09 14.83 -6.11
N THR A 146 -5.76 16.13 -6.13
CA THR A 146 -6.65 17.21 -5.70
C THR A 146 -7.86 17.33 -6.63
N LEU A 147 -7.66 17.24 -7.96
CA LEU A 147 -8.73 17.27 -8.94
C LEU A 147 -9.72 16.11 -8.70
N PHE A 148 -9.23 14.88 -8.53
CA PHE A 148 -10.07 13.72 -8.26
C PHE A 148 -10.83 13.83 -6.95
N SER A 149 -10.16 14.28 -5.88
CA SER A 149 -10.81 14.51 -4.59
C SER A 149 -11.90 15.60 -4.67
N SER A 150 -11.64 16.71 -5.36
CA SER A 150 -12.62 17.79 -5.52
C SER A 150 -13.83 17.34 -6.32
N THR A 151 -13.60 16.59 -7.41
CA THR A 151 -14.68 16.01 -8.21
C THR A 151 -15.50 15.00 -7.40
N SER A 152 -14.84 14.14 -6.62
CA SER A 152 -15.52 13.19 -5.73
C SER A 152 -16.38 13.90 -4.71
N ASN A 153 -15.83 14.91 -4.03
CA ASN A 153 -16.56 15.69 -3.02
C ASN A 153 -17.77 16.39 -3.63
N PHE A 154 -17.63 16.97 -4.83
CA PHE A 154 -18.75 17.58 -5.53
C PHE A 154 -19.88 16.58 -5.78
N LEU A 155 -19.57 15.39 -6.30
CA LEU A 155 -20.57 14.35 -6.55
C LEU A 155 -21.18 13.83 -5.25
N GLN A 156 -20.40 13.67 -4.19
CA GLN A 156 -20.86 13.21 -2.88
C GLN A 156 -21.86 14.16 -2.24
N VAL A 157 -21.70 15.46 -2.42
CA VAL A 157 -22.66 16.48 -1.93
C VAL A 157 -24.01 16.38 -2.68
N MET A 158 -24.01 15.92 -3.93
CA MET A 158 -25.22 15.74 -4.73
C MET A 158 -25.91 14.38 -4.52
N MET A 159 -25.29 13.46 -3.76
CA MET A 159 -25.84 12.13 -3.50
C MET A 159 -26.97 12.17 -2.46
N ASP A 160 -27.86 11.18 -2.54
CA ASP A 160 -28.78 10.89 -1.45
C ASP A 160 -28.00 10.52 -0.16
N PRO A 161 -28.42 11.01 1.02
CA PRO A 161 -27.71 10.70 2.28
C PRO A 161 -27.50 9.22 2.55
N ASN A 162 -28.47 8.36 2.22
CA ASN A 162 -28.32 6.91 2.39
C ASN A 162 -27.25 6.33 1.48
N GLU A 163 -27.18 6.79 0.22
CA GLU A 163 -26.16 6.38 -0.76
C GLU A 163 -24.76 6.86 -0.33
N TYR A 164 -24.68 8.06 0.23
CA TYR A 164 -23.45 8.62 0.77
C TYR A 164 -22.92 7.78 1.95
N ASP A 165 -23.77 7.39 2.89
CA ASP A 165 -23.38 6.56 4.03
C ASP A 165 -22.87 5.18 3.58
N LEU A 166 -23.52 4.57 2.59
CA LEU A 166 -23.07 3.30 2.00
C LEU A 166 -21.71 3.45 1.31
N LEU A 167 -21.51 4.54 0.57
CA LEU A 167 -20.23 4.88 -0.06
C LEU A 167 -19.12 5.06 0.99
N GLN A 168 -19.38 5.82 2.05
CA GLN A 168 -18.41 6.04 3.12
C GLN A 168 -17.97 4.72 3.76
N GLY A 169 -18.88 3.80 4.00
CA GLY A 169 -18.57 2.45 4.48
C GLY A 169 -17.60 1.68 3.55
N ARG A 170 -17.65 1.96 2.24
CA ARG A 170 -16.77 1.34 1.24
C ARG A 170 -15.40 2.03 1.13
N LEU A 171 -15.33 3.33 1.41
CA LEU A 171 -14.10 4.11 1.30
C LEU A 171 -13.14 3.92 2.48
N PHE A 172 -13.64 3.45 3.64
CA PHE A 172 -12.76 3.09 4.75
C PHE A 172 -12.20 1.68 4.56
N ALA A 173 -10.88 1.56 4.64
CA ALA A 173 -10.24 0.25 4.53
C ALA A 173 -10.76 -0.70 5.62
N SER A 174 -11.36 -1.78 5.17
CA SER A 174 -11.98 -2.79 6.01
C SER A 174 -11.58 -4.19 5.57
N PHE A 175 -11.20 -5.00 6.55
CA PHE A 175 -10.93 -6.42 6.36
C PHE A 175 -12.14 -7.29 6.82
N GLY A 176 -13.28 -6.65 7.08
CA GLY A 176 -14.48 -7.33 7.58
C GLY A 176 -15.15 -8.21 6.53
N ASN A 177 -15.33 -7.69 5.32
CA ASN A 177 -16.05 -8.33 4.23
C ASN A 177 -15.15 -8.49 3.00
N ILE A 178 -14.28 -9.50 3.01
CA ILE A 178 -13.41 -9.78 1.87
C ILE A 178 -14.08 -10.82 0.96
N ASN A 179 -14.34 -10.42 -0.29
CA ASN A 179 -14.82 -11.33 -1.31
C ASN A 179 -13.72 -12.33 -1.71
N THR A 180 -14.03 -13.62 -1.68
CA THR A 180 -13.05 -14.69 -1.99
C THR A 180 -12.57 -14.66 -3.44
N THR A 181 -13.43 -14.27 -4.37
CA THR A 181 -13.08 -14.17 -5.79
C THR A 181 -12.09 -13.01 -6.00
N HIS A 182 -12.35 -11.86 -5.39
CA HIS A 182 -11.45 -10.69 -5.44
C HIS A 182 -10.10 -10.99 -4.76
N LEU A 183 -10.12 -11.74 -3.64
CA LEU A 183 -8.91 -12.16 -2.94
C LEU A 183 -8.02 -13.05 -3.84
N GLY A 184 -8.62 -14.00 -4.57
CA GLY A 184 -7.90 -14.87 -5.51
C GLY A 184 -7.28 -14.09 -6.66
N LEU A 185 -8.03 -13.19 -7.29
CA LEU A 185 -7.54 -12.33 -8.36
C LEU A 185 -6.43 -11.38 -7.87
N ALA A 186 -6.64 -10.73 -6.71
CA ALA A 186 -5.63 -9.89 -6.09
C ALA A 186 -4.36 -10.67 -5.78
N ALA A 187 -4.48 -11.90 -5.27
CA ALA A 187 -3.33 -12.76 -5.01
C ALA A 187 -2.52 -13.02 -6.28
N GLY A 188 -3.16 -13.34 -7.40
CA GLY A 188 -2.49 -13.55 -8.69
C GLY A 188 -1.72 -12.30 -9.14
N ILE A 189 -2.36 -11.13 -9.12
CA ILE A 189 -1.76 -9.86 -9.55
C ILE A 189 -0.60 -9.44 -8.61
N ILE A 190 -0.84 -9.50 -7.29
CA ILE A 190 0.15 -9.08 -6.29
C ILE A 190 1.36 -10.01 -6.30
N LEU A 191 1.18 -11.32 -6.35
CA LEU A 191 2.29 -12.27 -6.39
C LEU A 191 3.12 -12.09 -7.67
N LEU A 192 2.47 -11.98 -8.83
CA LEU A 192 3.17 -11.76 -10.09
C LEU A 192 3.96 -10.46 -10.10
N GLY A 193 3.35 -9.36 -9.69
CA GLY A 193 4.02 -8.05 -9.59
C GLY A 193 5.15 -8.06 -8.58
N SER A 194 4.98 -8.73 -7.45
CA SER A 194 6.00 -8.86 -6.41
C SER A 194 7.20 -9.70 -6.87
N VAL A 195 6.97 -10.79 -7.60
CA VAL A 195 8.04 -11.60 -8.18
C VAL A 195 8.86 -10.78 -9.17
N ILE A 196 8.22 -10.00 -10.02
CA ILE A 196 8.91 -9.11 -10.98
C ILE A 196 9.74 -8.04 -10.23
N LEU A 197 9.16 -7.39 -9.21
CA LEU A 197 9.90 -6.43 -8.38
C LEU A 197 11.07 -7.08 -7.62
N PHE A 198 10.87 -8.28 -7.10
CA PHE A 198 11.93 -9.00 -6.42
C PHE A 198 13.05 -9.41 -7.39
N ALA A 199 12.72 -9.80 -8.62
CA ALA A 199 13.71 -10.06 -9.66
C ALA A 199 14.50 -8.79 -10.05
N ALA A 200 13.86 -7.62 -9.95
CA ALA A 200 14.48 -6.32 -10.23
C ALA A 200 15.30 -5.74 -9.05
N ASN A 201 15.44 -6.46 -7.92
CA ASN A 201 16.08 -5.97 -6.69
C ASN A 201 17.50 -5.41 -6.93
N ARG A 202 18.31 -6.08 -7.74
CA ARG A 202 19.68 -5.65 -8.07
C ARG A 202 19.72 -4.34 -8.83
N TYR A 203 18.77 -4.13 -9.74
CA TYR A 203 18.64 -2.86 -10.49
C TYR A 203 18.19 -1.73 -9.57
N LEU A 204 17.31 -2.01 -8.61
CA LEU A 204 16.92 -1.06 -7.57
C LEU A 204 18.08 -0.72 -6.63
N ASP A 205 18.93 -1.71 -6.27
CA ASP A 205 20.15 -1.46 -5.49
C ASP A 205 21.09 -0.49 -6.19
N VAL A 206 21.25 -0.62 -7.52
CA VAL A 206 22.05 0.29 -8.34
C VAL A 206 21.38 1.66 -8.44
N LEU A 207 20.06 1.72 -8.63
CA LEU A 207 19.32 2.98 -8.71
C LEU A 207 19.42 3.79 -7.41
N HIS A 208 19.58 3.13 -6.27
CA HIS A 208 19.80 3.81 -4.98
C HIS A 208 21.10 4.66 -4.95
N LEU A 209 22.07 4.39 -5.83
CA LEU A 209 23.28 5.20 -5.98
C LEU A 209 23.06 6.51 -6.77
N GLY A 210 21.89 6.66 -7.40
CA GLY A 210 21.53 7.80 -8.24
C GLY A 210 21.36 7.45 -9.72
N GLY A 211 20.55 8.25 -10.43
CA GLY A 211 20.19 8.01 -11.83
C GLY A 211 21.38 8.05 -12.79
N ASP A 212 22.31 8.99 -12.59
CA ASP A 212 23.49 9.14 -13.44
C ASP A 212 24.41 7.91 -13.33
N GLN A 213 24.60 7.43 -12.12
CA GLN A 213 25.40 6.23 -11.86
C GLN A 213 24.75 4.97 -12.43
N ALA A 214 23.42 4.86 -12.30
CA ALA A 214 22.66 3.77 -12.88
C ALA A 214 22.78 3.75 -14.42
N THR A 215 22.73 4.92 -15.06
CA THR A 215 22.91 5.06 -16.50
C THR A 215 24.33 4.65 -16.94
N ASN A 216 25.36 5.10 -16.21
CA ASN A 216 26.74 4.74 -16.49
C ASN A 216 26.99 3.22 -16.35
N LEU A 217 26.22 2.53 -15.52
CA LEU A 217 26.25 1.07 -15.35
C LEU A 217 25.37 0.34 -16.39
N GLY A 218 24.84 1.04 -17.40
CA GLY A 218 24.11 0.45 -18.52
C GLY A 218 22.62 0.24 -18.29
N ILE A 219 22.04 0.80 -17.21
CA ILE A 219 20.60 0.73 -16.97
C ILE A 219 19.90 1.80 -17.84
N SER A 220 18.95 1.38 -18.68
CA SER A 220 18.07 2.32 -19.39
C SER A 220 17.07 2.96 -18.42
N LEU A 221 17.50 4.07 -17.79
CA LEU A 221 16.80 4.70 -16.67
C LEU A 221 15.31 4.93 -16.96
N ASN A 222 14.97 5.53 -18.10
CA ASN A 222 13.59 5.85 -18.47
C ASN A 222 12.69 4.61 -18.52
N LYS A 223 13.14 3.55 -19.19
CA LYS A 223 12.36 2.30 -19.31
C LYS A 223 12.19 1.64 -17.95
N PHE A 224 13.25 1.65 -17.15
CA PHE A 224 13.23 1.07 -15.81
C PHE A 224 12.30 1.84 -14.87
N GLN A 225 12.34 3.17 -14.89
CA GLN A 225 11.44 4.02 -14.09
C GLN A 225 9.96 3.79 -14.44
N ILE A 226 9.62 3.70 -15.75
CA ILE A 226 8.25 3.39 -16.18
C ILE A 226 7.80 2.02 -15.63
N LEU A 227 8.66 1.00 -15.77
CA LEU A 227 8.35 -0.34 -15.30
C LEU A 227 8.09 -0.34 -13.79
N ILE A 228 8.97 0.31 -13.01
CA ILE A 228 8.81 0.38 -11.55
C ILE A 228 7.55 1.16 -11.17
N LEU A 229 7.29 2.32 -11.80
CA LEU A 229 6.07 3.09 -11.53
C LEU A 229 4.80 2.29 -11.86
N PHE A 230 4.81 1.57 -12.97
CA PHE A 230 3.69 0.68 -13.33
C PHE A 230 3.48 -0.41 -12.28
N LEU A 231 4.53 -1.14 -11.89
CA LEU A 231 4.44 -2.21 -10.88
C LEU A 231 4.02 -1.67 -9.51
N VAL A 232 4.57 -0.55 -9.09
CA VAL A 232 4.21 0.14 -7.84
C VAL A 232 2.71 0.47 -7.84
N SER A 233 2.21 1.06 -8.92
CA SER A 233 0.79 1.44 -9.01
C SER A 233 -0.13 0.25 -9.16
N LEU A 234 0.31 -0.80 -9.86
CA LEU A 234 -0.44 -2.05 -9.97
C LEU A 234 -0.59 -2.70 -8.59
N LEU A 235 0.49 -2.80 -7.82
CA LEU A 235 0.47 -3.38 -6.48
C LEU A 235 -0.36 -2.54 -5.51
N THR A 236 -0.10 -1.22 -5.46
CA THR A 236 -0.85 -0.31 -4.57
C THR A 236 -2.32 -0.28 -4.97
N GLY A 237 -2.62 -0.15 -6.26
CA GLY A 237 -3.98 -0.14 -6.78
C GLY A 237 -4.75 -1.41 -6.48
N THR A 238 -4.09 -2.58 -6.61
CA THR A 238 -4.72 -3.87 -6.27
C THR A 238 -4.99 -3.99 -4.77
N ALA A 239 -4.05 -3.57 -3.92
CA ALA A 239 -4.26 -3.54 -2.47
C ALA A 239 -5.40 -2.60 -2.08
N THR A 240 -5.44 -1.38 -2.65
CA THR A 240 -6.51 -0.40 -2.42
C THR A 240 -7.87 -0.88 -2.93
N ALA A 241 -7.92 -1.52 -4.10
CA ALA A 241 -9.17 -2.08 -4.63
C ALA A 241 -9.70 -3.25 -3.78
N LEU A 242 -8.81 -4.04 -3.15
CA LEU A 242 -9.18 -5.19 -2.33
C LEU A 242 -9.79 -4.80 -0.98
N VAL A 243 -9.18 -3.84 -0.28
CA VAL A 243 -9.54 -3.52 1.11
C VAL A 243 -9.90 -2.05 1.34
N GLY A 244 -9.72 -1.20 0.36
CA GLY A 244 -9.83 0.25 0.48
C GLY A 244 -8.47 0.93 0.72
N PRO A 245 -8.40 2.27 0.66
CA PRO A 245 -7.15 3.01 0.83
C PRO A 245 -6.60 2.89 2.25
N ILE A 246 -5.33 2.48 2.37
CA ILE A 246 -4.59 2.42 3.63
C ILE A 246 -3.42 3.40 3.55
N THR A 247 -3.67 4.62 4.01
CA THR A 247 -2.64 5.64 4.09
C THR A 247 -1.63 5.34 5.21
N PHE A 248 -0.42 5.86 5.08
CA PHE A 248 0.70 5.73 6.03
C PHE A 248 1.26 4.33 6.27
N LEU A 249 0.55 3.22 6.00
CA LEU A 249 1.10 1.88 6.21
C LEU A 249 2.45 1.70 5.49
N GLY A 250 2.49 1.99 4.19
CA GLY A 250 3.71 1.91 3.40
C GLY A 250 4.84 2.78 3.96
N PHE A 251 4.51 4.01 4.37
CA PHE A 251 5.46 4.93 4.99
C PHE A 251 6.09 4.34 6.25
N ILE A 252 5.27 3.84 7.18
CA ILE A 252 5.75 3.27 8.44
C ILE A 252 6.66 2.08 8.16
N VAL A 253 6.17 1.09 7.40
CA VAL A 253 6.89 -0.18 7.21
C VAL A 253 8.20 0.00 6.44
N ALA A 254 8.21 0.86 5.41
CA ALA A 254 9.42 1.15 4.65
C ALA A 254 10.45 1.88 5.51
N ASN A 255 10.06 2.93 6.22
CA ASN A 255 10.96 3.70 7.05
C ASN A 255 11.56 2.89 8.21
N ILE A 256 10.74 2.08 8.89
CA ILE A 256 11.23 1.20 9.96
C ILE A 256 12.17 0.15 9.36
N SER A 257 11.90 -0.36 8.15
CA SER A 257 12.79 -1.31 7.46
C SER A 257 14.16 -0.72 7.19
N TYR A 258 14.24 0.53 6.70
CA TYR A 258 15.54 1.21 6.52
C TYR A 258 16.29 1.41 7.84
N GLN A 259 15.58 1.76 8.91
CA GLN A 259 16.19 1.96 10.24
C GLN A 259 16.72 0.64 10.83
N LEU A 260 15.91 -0.42 10.77
CA LEU A 260 16.27 -1.73 11.35
C LEU A 260 17.39 -2.41 10.58
N MET A 261 17.34 -2.39 9.25
CA MET A 261 18.32 -3.10 8.43
C MET A 261 19.58 -2.30 8.15
N SER A 262 19.52 -0.96 8.26
CA SER A 262 20.65 -0.05 7.96
C SER A 262 21.38 -0.44 6.67
N THR A 263 20.61 -0.75 5.60
CA THR A 263 21.14 -1.22 4.32
C THR A 263 20.31 -0.65 3.17
N TYR A 264 20.93 -0.58 2.00
CA TYR A 264 20.25 -0.22 0.74
C TYR A 264 19.83 -1.45 -0.07
N ARG A 265 20.20 -2.67 0.35
CA ARG A 265 19.91 -3.90 -0.39
C ARG A 265 18.43 -4.27 -0.26
N HIS A 266 17.73 -4.26 -1.39
CA HIS A 266 16.31 -4.60 -1.48
C HIS A 266 16.01 -6.05 -1.08
N SER A 267 16.99 -6.96 -1.23
CA SER A 267 16.87 -8.34 -0.74
C SER A 267 16.62 -8.47 0.77
N TYR A 268 17.01 -7.46 1.57
CA TYR A 268 16.69 -7.37 3.00
C TYR A 268 15.53 -6.43 3.29
N LEU A 269 15.42 -5.34 2.54
CA LEU A 269 14.37 -4.32 2.76
C LEU A 269 12.97 -4.86 2.45
N PHE A 270 12.80 -5.58 1.33
CA PHE A 270 11.51 -6.14 0.96
C PHE A 270 10.95 -7.11 2.00
N PRO A 271 11.67 -8.19 2.41
CA PRO A 271 11.15 -9.08 3.43
C PRO A 271 10.86 -8.37 4.76
N THR A 272 11.71 -7.42 5.15
CA THR A 272 11.49 -6.66 6.38
C THR A 272 10.23 -5.81 6.31
N ALA A 273 9.99 -5.09 5.21
CA ALA A 273 8.80 -4.28 5.03
C ALA A 273 7.52 -5.13 5.01
N ILE A 274 7.57 -6.30 4.38
CA ILE A 274 6.45 -7.25 4.35
C ILE A 274 6.12 -7.74 5.76
N LEU A 275 7.13 -8.22 6.49
CA LEU A 275 6.95 -8.75 7.85
C LEU A 275 6.42 -7.67 8.81
N LEU A 276 6.96 -6.46 8.75
CA LEU A 276 6.46 -5.33 9.52
C LEU A 276 5.02 -4.98 9.13
N GLY A 277 4.69 -5.03 7.83
CA GLY A 277 3.33 -4.81 7.35
C GLY A 277 2.34 -5.83 7.91
N ILE A 278 2.70 -7.11 7.92
CA ILE A 278 1.88 -8.17 8.52
C ILE A 278 1.68 -7.91 10.01
N ILE A 279 2.76 -7.67 10.75
CA ILE A 279 2.71 -7.39 12.19
C ILE A 279 1.80 -6.19 12.48
N PHE A 280 1.95 -5.12 11.70
CA PHE A 280 1.18 -3.89 11.88
C PHE A 280 -0.31 -4.09 11.56
N LEU A 281 -0.64 -4.75 10.44
CA LEU A 281 -2.03 -4.98 10.03
C LEU A 281 -2.74 -5.94 10.97
N VAL A 282 -2.11 -7.07 11.33
CA VAL A 282 -2.68 -8.03 12.28
C VAL A 282 -2.87 -7.38 13.66
N GLY A 283 -1.87 -6.62 14.14
CA GLY A 283 -1.96 -5.89 15.40
C GLY A 283 -3.07 -4.83 15.39
N SER A 284 -3.16 -4.03 14.32
CA SER A 284 -4.22 -3.03 14.18
C SER A 284 -5.61 -3.66 14.13
N GLN A 285 -5.78 -4.77 13.40
CA GLN A 285 -7.06 -5.47 13.33
C GLN A 285 -7.43 -6.10 14.68
N PHE A 286 -6.45 -6.66 15.39
CA PHE A 286 -6.67 -7.18 16.74
C PHE A 286 -7.16 -6.07 17.69
N LEU A 287 -6.56 -4.89 17.66
CA LEU A 287 -7.00 -3.73 18.43
C LEU A 287 -8.43 -3.32 18.07
N VAL A 288 -8.74 -3.26 16.76
CA VAL A 288 -10.08 -2.91 16.27
C VAL A 288 -11.13 -3.89 16.76
N GLU A 289 -10.86 -5.20 16.72
CA GLU A 289 -11.82 -6.23 17.10
C GLU A 289 -11.95 -6.39 18.64
N GLN A 290 -10.83 -6.42 19.37
CA GLN A 290 -10.82 -6.81 20.78
C GLN A 290 -10.85 -5.62 21.74
N VAL A 291 -10.27 -4.48 21.36
CA VAL A 291 -10.20 -3.29 22.22
C VAL A 291 -11.29 -2.29 21.86
N PHE A 292 -11.44 -1.99 20.56
CA PHE A 292 -12.41 -1.02 20.10
C PHE A 292 -13.79 -1.61 19.74
N HIS A 293 -13.97 -2.93 19.87
CA HIS A 293 -15.23 -3.63 19.61
C HIS A 293 -15.86 -3.23 18.25
N LEU A 294 -15.04 -3.15 17.20
CA LEU A 294 -15.42 -2.76 15.82
C LEU A 294 -16.01 -1.34 15.67
N LYS A 295 -15.81 -0.46 16.66
CA LYS A 295 -16.26 0.95 16.59
C LYS A 295 -15.35 1.82 15.70
N THR A 296 -14.25 1.28 15.22
CA THR A 296 -13.29 1.96 14.33
C THR A 296 -12.83 1.01 13.23
N THR A 297 -12.07 1.50 12.28
CA THR A 297 -11.50 0.71 11.17
C THR A 297 -9.98 0.68 11.24
N VAL A 298 -9.36 -0.29 10.55
CA VAL A 298 -7.90 -0.39 10.44
C VAL A 298 -7.31 0.88 9.81
N SER A 299 -8.00 1.51 8.85
CA SER A 299 -7.57 2.79 8.28
C SER A 299 -7.37 3.87 9.34
N VAL A 300 -8.32 4.03 10.25
CA VAL A 300 -8.25 5.06 11.30
C VAL A 300 -7.06 4.79 12.23
N VAL A 301 -6.86 3.53 12.63
CA VAL A 301 -5.71 3.15 13.46
C VAL A 301 -4.38 3.42 12.74
N THR A 302 -4.28 3.02 11.47
CA THR A 302 -3.06 3.23 10.68
C THR A 302 -2.78 4.71 10.42
N GLN A 303 -3.82 5.52 10.15
CA GLN A 303 -3.67 6.96 9.95
C GLN A 303 -3.21 7.67 11.23
N PHE A 304 -3.80 7.32 12.37
CA PHE A 304 -3.44 7.92 13.65
C PHE A 304 -1.99 7.58 14.05
N VAL A 305 -1.64 6.29 14.07
CA VAL A 305 -0.28 5.85 14.43
C VAL A 305 0.73 6.36 13.41
N GLY A 306 0.39 6.31 12.11
CA GLY A 306 1.25 6.77 11.03
C GLY A 306 1.50 8.27 11.06
N GLY A 307 0.46 9.07 11.32
CA GLY A 307 0.58 10.52 11.47
C GLY A 307 1.48 10.92 12.64
N LEU A 308 1.30 10.27 13.80
CA LEU A 308 2.16 10.50 14.96
C LEU A 308 3.62 10.11 14.68
N TYR A 309 3.84 8.94 14.06
CA TYR A 309 5.18 8.51 13.67
C TYR A 309 5.83 9.46 12.66
N PHE A 310 5.07 9.96 11.69
CA PHE A 310 5.55 10.92 10.69
C PHE A 310 6.04 12.22 11.33
N ILE A 311 5.22 12.81 12.24
CA ILE A 311 5.57 14.02 12.96
C ILE A 311 6.84 13.79 13.82
N TRP A 312 6.86 12.69 14.56
CA TRP A 312 8.02 12.32 15.38
C TRP A 312 9.29 12.19 14.53
N LYS A 313 9.21 11.53 13.38
CA LYS A 313 10.35 11.33 12.48
C LYS A 313 10.89 12.67 11.95
N ILE A 314 10.02 13.58 11.50
CA ILE A 314 10.45 14.91 11.02
C ILE A 314 11.19 15.67 12.12
N ILE A 315 10.65 15.69 13.35
CA ILE A 315 11.27 16.37 14.48
C ILE A 315 12.63 15.74 14.81
N TYR A 316 12.71 14.41 14.80
CA TYR A 316 13.93 13.69 15.10
C TYR A 316 15.04 13.96 14.07
N GLU A 317 14.72 13.89 12.77
CA GLU A 317 15.70 14.17 11.70
C GLU A 317 16.19 15.61 11.71
N ARG A 318 15.29 16.57 11.96
CA ARG A 318 15.67 17.99 12.11
C ARG A 318 16.67 18.23 13.26
N ARG A 319 16.53 17.47 14.35
CA ARG A 319 17.49 17.57 15.49
C ARG A 319 18.85 16.96 15.17
N ARG A 320 18.92 16.02 14.25
CA ARG A 320 20.16 15.32 13.87
C ARG A 320 20.98 16.09 12.83
N GLN A 321 20.36 17.03 12.14
CA GLN A 321 21.00 17.91 11.14
C GLN A 321 21.56 19.20 11.76
N LYS A 322 21.21 19.51 13.02
CA LYS A 322 21.82 20.56 13.84
C LYS A 322 22.97 19.96 14.67
#